data_c98e0bf8fb13e5ac136f08121d9f611a
#
_entry.id   c98e0bf8fb13e5ac136f08121d9f611a
#
_cell.length_a   1.000
_cell.length_b   1.000
_cell.length_c   1.000
_cell.angle_alpha   90.00
_cell.angle_beta   90.00
_cell.angle_gamma   90.00
#
_symmetry.space_group_name_H-M   'P 1'
#
loop_
_entity.id
_entity.type
_entity.pdbx_description
1 polymer ?
#
loop_
_entity_poly.entity_id
_entity_poly.type
_entity_poly.pdbx_seq_one_letter_code
_entity_poly.pdbx_strand_id
1 'polypeptide(L)'
;MKTILRIAVYSLIALTLFSCGTTRYYGGFKPASASEGMVLLGPVSEIHFIDGNNHSFYDDSLSIVSEEMIMSILQGMYQLPIDHTVPLDTVQRERVALFSQALLNESESGRGTLPIPVVLDNLLEDEGSRYGIMVFAHGFVRDKKGIRKDAAKGVGLAILSAVLTLGNAIYISTPITCLSSVSVAILDSKTNSVVFYDIETGEDKDPTNRSDVRRQLKEIFSDFIE
;
A
#
# COMPACT_ATOMS: atom_id res chain seq x y z
N MET A 1 11.62 -44.32 11.98
CA MET A 1 10.55 -43.64 11.21
C MET A 1 9.90 -42.47 11.97
N LYS A 2 9.45 -42.60 13.23
CA LYS A 2 8.78 -41.50 13.98
C LYS A 2 9.64 -40.25 14.17
N THR A 3 10.97 -40.38 14.35
CA THR A 3 11.90 -39.27 14.57
C THR A 3 12.12 -38.46 13.28
N ILE A 4 12.27 -39.13 12.13
CA ILE A 4 12.46 -38.50 10.84
C ILE A 4 11.20 -37.68 10.44
N LEU A 5 10.01 -38.22 10.71
CA LEU A 5 8.74 -37.53 10.46
C LEU A 5 8.59 -36.27 11.32
N ARG A 6 9.04 -36.29 12.57
CA ARG A 6 9.03 -35.12 13.45
C ARG A 6 9.96 -34.03 12.96
N ILE A 7 11.18 -34.38 12.56
CA ILE A 7 12.15 -33.43 12.00
C ILE A 7 11.60 -32.79 10.72
N ALA A 8 10.99 -33.57 9.83
CA ALA A 8 10.38 -33.05 8.60
C ALA A 8 9.23 -32.07 8.88
N VAL A 9 8.39 -32.36 9.88
CA VAL A 9 7.28 -31.47 10.29
C VAL A 9 7.82 -30.17 10.88
N TYR A 10 8.84 -30.21 11.76
CA TYR A 10 9.45 -28.99 12.33
C TYR A 10 10.19 -28.16 11.26
N SER A 11 10.83 -28.82 10.30
CA SER A 11 11.48 -28.13 9.17
C SER A 11 10.43 -27.45 8.27
N LEU A 12 9.29 -28.08 8.02
CA LEU A 12 8.20 -27.51 7.23
C LEU A 12 7.56 -26.32 7.95
N ILE A 13 7.36 -26.40 9.27
CA ILE A 13 6.82 -25.31 10.10
C ILE A 13 7.82 -24.14 10.16
N ALA A 14 9.12 -24.41 10.26
CA ALA A 14 10.13 -23.37 10.25
C ALA A 14 10.19 -22.62 8.91
N LEU A 15 9.96 -23.30 7.79
CA LEU A 15 9.91 -22.69 6.45
C LEU A 15 8.68 -21.77 6.24
N THR A 16 7.58 -22.02 6.94
CA THR A 16 6.37 -21.19 6.84
C THR A 16 6.43 -19.93 7.72
N LEU A 17 7.40 -19.83 8.62
CA LEU A 17 7.56 -18.64 9.49
C LEU A 17 8.39 -17.51 8.87
N PHE A 18 9.01 -17.72 7.71
CA PHE A 18 9.58 -16.64 6.93
C PHE A 18 8.46 -15.92 6.15
N SER A 19 7.64 -15.15 6.87
CA SER A 19 6.85 -14.10 6.25
C SER A 19 7.85 -13.13 5.61
N CYS A 20 7.90 -13.13 4.30
CA CYS A 20 8.73 -12.23 3.54
C CYS A 20 8.06 -10.85 3.65
N GLY A 21 8.42 -10.06 4.65
CA GLY A 21 8.04 -8.66 4.73
C GLY A 21 8.51 -7.95 3.48
N THR A 22 7.69 -7.08 2.93
CA THR A 22 8.00 -6.25 1.75
C THR A 22 8.77 -4.99 2.12
N THR A 23 8.96 -4.74 3.42
CA THR A 23 9.68 -3.57 3.94
C THR A 23 11.09 -3.47 3.38
N ARG A 24 11.40 -2.34 2.76
CA ARG A 24 12.70 -2.10 2.13
C ARG A 24 13.26 -0.75 2.52
N TYR A 25 14.46 -0.79 3.11
CA TYR A 25 15.27 0.39 3.39
C TYR A 25 16.37 0.49 2.35
N TYR A 26 16.51 1.66 1.74
CA TYR A 26 17.51 1.92 0.72
C TYR A 26 18.54 2.95 1.20
N GLY A 27 19.72 2.93 0.61
CA GLY A 27 20.74 3.95 0.85
C GLY A 27 21.23 4.06 2.31
N GLY A 28 20.99 3.03 3.15
CA GLY A 28 21.35 3.07 4.58
C GLY A 28 20.43 3.97 5.42
N PHE A 29 19.26 4.34 4.91
CA PHE A 29 18.24 5.07 5.67
C PHE A 29 17.87 4.35 6.95
N LYS A 30 17.74 5.11 8.02
CA LYS A 30 17.25 4.63 9.32
C LYS A 30 16.08 5.51 9.75
N PRO A 31 15.03 4.96 10.39
CA PRO A 31 13.90 5.75 10.88
C PRO A 31 14.33 6.95 11.74
N ALA A 32 15.35 6.77 12.59
CA ALA A 32 15.91 7.86 13.39
C ALA A 32 16.52 9.02 12.57
N SER A 33 16.86 8.78 11.29
CA SER A 33 17.36 9.84 10.40
C SER A 33 16.26 10.81 9.96
N ALA A 34 15.00 10.44 10.12
CA ALA A 34 13.84 11.28 9.84
C ALA A 34 13.49 12.24 10.98
N SER A 35 14.31 12.29 12.05
CA SER A 35 14.12 13.21 13.19
C SER A 35 14.14 14.69 12.80
N GLU A 36 14.61 15.03 11.58
CA GLU A 36 14.59 16.39 11.03
C GLU A 36 13.18 16.86 10.58
N GLY A 37 12.16 15.99 10.70
CA GLY A 37 10.83 16.23 10.20
C GLY A 37 10.63 15.74 8.76
N MET A 38 9.37 15.46 8.44
CA MET A 38 8.95 15.01 7.10
C MET A 38 7.67 15.73 6.69
N VAL A 39 7.54 15.98 5.41
CA VAL A 39 6.30 16.50 4.83
C VAL A 39 5.44 15.32 4.38
N LEU A 40 4.17 15.30 4.77
CA LEU A 40 3.21 14.35 4.22
C LEU A 40 2.65 14.90 2.91
N LEU A 41 3.02 14.27 1.80
CA LEU A 41 2.33 14.50 0.54
C LEU A 41 0.91 13.93 0.66
N GLY A 42 -0.09 14.71 0.28
CA GLY A 42 -1.48 14.31 0.47
C GLY A 42 -1.73 12.89 -0.01
N PRO A 43 -2.37 12.02 0.79
CA PRO A 43 -2.64 10.64 0.40
C PRO A 43 -3.42 10.59 -0.92
N VAL A 44 -3.12 9.61 -1.74
CA VAL A 44 -3.85 9.34 -2.98
C VAL A 44 -4.49 7.96 -2.85
N SER A 45 -5.77 7.87 -3.19
CA SER A 45 -6.51 6.60 -3.16
C SER A 45 -7.21 6.35 -4.49
N GLU A 46 -7.16 5.09 -4.94
CA GLU A 46 -7.88 4.58 -6.11
C GLU A 46 -8.76 3.40 -5.67
N ILE A 47 -9.98 3.71 -5.25
CA ILE A 47 -10.92 2.71 -4.77
C ILE A 47 -11.96 2.41 -5.85
N HIS A 48 -12.12 1.14 -6.15
CA HIS A 48 -13.10 0.65 -7.10
C HIS A 48 -14.32 0.09 -6.39
N PHE A 49 -15.47 0.29 -7.00
CA PHE A 49 -16.68 -0.41 -6.63
C PHE A 49 -16.98 -1.52 -7.65
N ILE A 50 -17.28 -2.71 -7.16
CA ILE A 50 -17.69 -3.85 -8.00
C ILE A 50 -19.17 -4.11 -7.78
N ASP A 51 -19.98 -3.89 -8.82
CA ASP A 51 -21.44 -4.03 -8.77
C ASP A 51 -21.90 -5.50 -8.69
N GLY A 52 -23.20 -5.70 -8.55
CA GLY A 52 -23.81 -7.02 -8.50
C GLY A 52 -23.73 -7.83 -9.81
N ASN A 53 -23.20 -7.26 -10.90
CA ASN A 53 -22.92 -7.91 -12.19
C ASN A 53 -21.42 -8.10 -12.44
N ASN A 54 -20.57 -7.82 -11.43
CA ASN A 54 -19.12 -7.88 -11.52
C ASN A 54 -18.47 -6.84 -12.45
N HIS A 55 -19.11 -5.72 -12.67
CA HIS A 55 -18.48 -4.61 -13.32
C HIS A 55 -17.69 -3.80 -12.28
N SER A 56 -16.41 -3.57 -12.54
CA SER A 56 -15.56 -2.72 -11.74
C SER A 56 -15.51 -1.32 -12.33
N PHE A 57 -15.68 -0.31 -11.49
CA PHE A 57 -15.51 1.09 -11.86
C PHE A 57 -14.88 1.87 -10.70
N TYR A 58 -14.09 2.85 -11.05
CA TYR A 58 -13.52 3.78 -10.09
C TYR A 58 -14.63 4.55 -9.37
N ASP A 59 -14.53 4.64 -8.05
CA ASP A 59 -15.49 5.38 -7.21
C ASP A 59 -14.79 6.53 -6.50
N ASP A 60 -15.03 7.73 -6.98
CA ASP A 60 -14.43 8.96 -6.47
C ASP A 60 -14.80 9.21 -5.00
N SER A 61 -16.05 8.91 -4.62
CA SER A 61 -16.52 9.10 -3.25
C SER A 61 -15.82 8.19 -2.26
N LEU A 62 -15.63 6.91 -2.61
CA LEU A 62 -14.89 5.95 -1.78
C LEU A 62 -13.41 6.31 -1.69
N SER A 63 -12.84 6.82 -2.78
CA SER A 63 -11.45 7.27 -2.83
C SER A 63 -11.22 8.46 -1.90
N ILE A 64 -12.09 9.48 -1.93
CA ILE A 64 -12.05 10.63 -1.03
C ILE A 64 -12.18 10.19 0.44
N VAL A 65 -13.14 9.32 0.75
CA VAL A 65 -13.32 8.80 2.12
C VAL A 65 -12.06 8.06 2.60
N SER A 66 -11.42 7.27 1.73
CA SER A 66 -10.17 6.58 2.05
C SER A 66 -9.03 7.58 2.34
N GLU A 67 -8.87 8.62 1.52
CA GLU A 67 -7.84 9.65 1.69
C GLU A 67 -8.00 10.43 3.00
N GLU A 68 -9.21 10.91 3.28
CA GLU A 68 -9.51 11.63 4.53
C GLU A 68 -9.24 10.75 5.75
N MET A 69 -9.58 9.48 5.66
CA MET A 69 -9.35 8.52 6.72
C MET A 69 -7.85 8.26 6.94
N ILE A 70 -7.08 8.03 5.87
CA ILE A 70 -5.62 7.84 5.93
C ILE A 70 -4.97 9.08 6.56
N MET A 71 -5.34 10.27 6.08
CA MET A 71 -4.87 11.54 6.65
C MET A 71 -5.10 11.61 8.16
N SER A 72 -6.32 11.34 8.58
CA SER A 72 -6.70 11.38 10.00
C SER A 72 -5.97 10.33 10.85
N ILE A 73 -5.64 9.16 10.27
CA ILE A 73 -4.87 8.12 10.96
C ILE A 73 -3.42 8.57 11.13
N LEU A 74 -2.78 9.07 10.07
CA LEU A 74 -1.38 9.51 10.09
C LEU A 74 -1.17 10.69 11.03
N GLN A 75 -2.07 11.67 11.04
CA GLN A 75 -2.04 12.79 11.99
C GLN A 75 -2.19 12.34 13.45
N GLY A 76 -2.82 11.19 13.69
CA GLY A 76 -2.93 10.58 15.02
C GLY A 76 -1.74 9.67 15.41
N MET A 77 -0.78 9.47 14.53
CA MET A 77 0.46 8.70 14.80
C MET A 77 1.56 9.64 15.28
N TYR A 78 1.54 10.01 16.56
CA TYR A 78 2.49 10.98 17.17
C TYR A 78 3.97 10.59 17.09
N GLN A 79 4.27 9.34 16.73
CA GLN A 79 5.66 8.86 16.59
C GLN A 79 6.24 9.15 15.21
N LEU A 80 5.39 9.47 14.22
CA LEU A 80 5.87 9.90 12.91
C LEU A 80 6.18 11.40 12.97
N PRO A 81 7.39 11.85 12.64
CA PRO A 81 7.78 13.24 12.68
C PRO A 81 7.23 13.99 11.44
N ILE A 82 5.90 14.05 11.31
CA ILE A 82 5.21 14.77 10.24
C ILE A 82 5.03 16.21 10.67
N ASP A 83 5.69 17.14 9.97
CA ASP A 83 5.62 18.57 10.25
C ASP A 83 4.30 19.15 9.74
N HIS A 84 3.98 18.89 8.49
CA HIS A 84 2.73 19.34 7.87
C HIS A 84 2.35 18.48 6.67
N THR A 85 1.18 18.76 6.11
CA THR A 85 0.67 18.07 4.92
C THR A 85 0.59 19.04 3.75
N VAL A 86 1.08 18.63 2.60
CA VAL A 86 1.00 19.36 1.34
C VAL A 86 -0.10 18.76 0.47
N PRO A 87 -1.13 19.52 0.13
CA PRO A 87 -2.17 19.06 -0.76
C PRO A 87 -1.60 18.87 -2.18
N LEU A 88 -2.02 17.80 -2.85
CA LEU A 88 -1.60 17.49 -4.21
C LEU A 88 -2.63 17.98 -5.22
N ASP A 89 -2.17 18.64 -6.28
CA ASP A 89 -3.00 18.91 -7.45
C ASP A 89 -3.25 17.64 -8.30
N THR A 90 -4.08 17.76 -9.32
CA THR A 90 -4.47 16.61 -10.16
C THR A 90 -3.25 15.96 -10.85
N VAL A 91 -2.29 16.76 -11.32
CA VAL A 91 -1.09 16.25 -12.01
C VAL A 91 -0.18 15.52 -11.02
N GLN A 92 0.01 16.08 -9.84
CA GLN A 92 0.80 15.49 -8.76
C GLN A 92 0.18 14.17 -8.28
N ARG A 93 -1.14 14.12 -8.13
CA ARG A 93 -1.88 12.89 -7.75
C ARG A 93 -1.69 11.77 -8.78
N GLU A 94 -1.82 12.09 -10.07
CA GLU A 94 -1.55 11.15 -11.15
C GLU A 94 -0.11 10.63 -11.10
N ARG A 95 0.87 11.51 -10.80
CA ARG A 95 2.27 11.11 -10.66
C ARG A 95 2.51 10.20 -9.46
N VAL A 96 1.84 10.46 -8.34
CA VAL A 96 1.89 9.57 -7.16
C VAL A 96 1.37 8.19 -7.53
N ALA A 97 0.21 8.08 -8.19
CA ALA A 97 -0.38 6.80 -8.60
C ALA A 97 0.57 6.02 -9.54
N LEU A 98 1.07 6.66 -10.60
CA LEU A 98 2.02 6.03 -11.53
C LEU A 98 3.33 5.62 -10.87
N PHE A 99 3.83 6.45 -9.95
CA PHE A 99 5.07 6.15 -9.23
C PHE A 99 4.92 5.01 -8.25
N SER A 100 3.80 4.93 -7.53
CA SER A 100 3.49 3.79 -6.66
C SER A 100 3.45 2.47 -7.43
N GLN A 101 2.91 2.48 -8.64
CA GLN A 101 2.92 1.36 -9.55
C GLN A 101 4.35 0.94 -9.93
N ALA A 102 5.18 1.92 -10.29
CA ALA A 102 6.57 1.67 -10.65
C ALA A 102 7.36 1.11 -9.45
N LEU A 103 7.12 1.62 -8.24
CA LEU A 103 7.74 1.11 -7.01
C LEU A 103 7.34 -0.34 -6.72
N LEU A 104 6.08 -0.70 -6.91
CA LEU A 104 5.63 -2.07 -6.73
C LEU A 104 6.37 -3.02 -7.66
N ASN A 105 6.41 -2.70 -8.96
CA ASN A 105 7.12 -3.50 -9.97
C ASN A 105 8.62 -3.62 -9.68
N GLU A 106 9.25 -2.53 -9.22
CA GLU A 106 10.67 -2.52 -8.88
C GLU A 106 10.95 -3.32 -7.60
N SER A 107 10.06 -3.24 -6.61
CA SER A 107 10.18 -4.00 -5.37
C SER A 107 10.15 -5.51 -5.62
N GLU A 108 9.36 -5.97 -6.57
CA GLU A 108 9.32 -7.38 -6.98
C GLU A 108 10.59 -7.78 -7.73
N SER A 109 11.17 -6.88 -8.53
CA SER A 109 12.38 -7.16 -9.33
C SER A 109 13.67 -7.14 -8.50
N GLY A 110 13.68 -6.48 -7.34
CA GLY A 110 14.84 -6.35 -6.47
C GLY A 110 15.99 -5.51 -7.02
N ARG A 111 15.74 -4.66 -8.04
CA ARG A 111 16.79 -3.97 -8.81
C ARG A 111 17.32 -2.66 -8.24
N GLY A 112 16.74 -2.16 -7.16
CA GLY A 112 17.25 -0.93 -6.53
C GLY A 112 16.25 0.21 -6.45
N THR A 113 16.74 1.41 -6.18
CA THR A 113 15.91 2.59 -5.96
C THR A 113 15.54 3.27 -7.27
N LEU A 114 14.26 3.62 -7.42
CA LEU A 114 13.82 4.51 -8.50
C LEU A 114 14.11 5.97 -8.13
N PRO A 115 14.47 6.82 -9.11
CA PRO A 115 14.54 8.26 -8.89
C PRO A 115 13.15 8.82 -8.63
N ILE A 116 13.07 9.85 -7.79
CA ILE A 116 11.83 10.57 -7.52
C ILE A 116 11.36 11.26 -8.81
N PRO A 117 10.05 11.19 -9.15
CA PRO A 117 9.52 12.01 -10.24
C PRO A 117 9.78 13.49 -10.00
N VAL A 118 10.27 14.18 -11.02
CA VAL A 118 10.65 15.63 -10.93
C VAL A 118 9.56 16.50 -10.31
N VAL A 119 8.28 16.20 -10.57
CA VAL A 119 7.14 16.94 -10.00
C VAL A 119 7.07 16.81 -8.48
N LEU A 120 7.39 15.62 -7.94
CA LEU A 120 7.39 15.38 -6.49
C LEU A 120 8.66 15.89 -5.83
N ASP A 121 9.79 15.83 -6.53
CA ASP A 121 11.06 16.36 -6.06
C ASP A 121 10.99 17.90 -5.94
N ASN A 122 10.52 18.58 -6.98
CA ASN A 122 10.28 20.02 -6.93
C ASN A 122 9.33 20.43 -5.79
N LEU A 123 8.29 19.65 -5.55
CA LEU A 123 7.36 19.93 -4.46
C LEU A 123 8.05 19.87 -3.10
N LEU A 124 8.94 18.90 -2.88
CA LEU A 124 9.72 18.81 -1.64
C LEU A 124 10.73 19.94 -1.51
N GLU A 125 11.35 20.36 -2.62
CA GLU A 125 12.26 21.51 -2.65
C GLU A 125 11.52 22.82 -2.35
N ASP A 126 10.35 23.04 -2.93
CA ASP A 126 9.51 24.23 -2.69
C ASP A 126 9.08 24.33 -1.21
N GLU A 127 8.80 23.19 -0.56
CA GLU A 127 8.49 23.11 0.88
C GLU A 127 9.74 23.20 1.77
N GLY A 128 10.94 23.21 1.17
CA GLY A 128 12.21 23.21 1.91
C GLY A 128 12.43 21.97 2.74
N SER A 129 11.74 20.87 2.42
CA SER A 129 11.81 19.62 3.15
C SER A 129 12.72 18.61 2.46
N ARG A 130 13.61 17.99 3.22
CA ARG A 130 14.43 16.91 2.71
C ARG A 130 13.64 15.63 2.50
N TYR A 131 12.74 15.31 3.43
CA TYR A 131 12.00 14.05 3.40
C TYR A 131 10.52 14.27 3.15
N GLY A 132 9.94 13.45 2.25
CA GLY A 132 8.51 13.40 1.99
C GLY A 132 7.95 12.00 2.20
N ILE A 133 6.81 11.90 2.89
CA ILE A 133 6.04 10.67 2.98
C ILE A 133 5.00 10.70 1.87
N MET A 134 5.02 9.70 1.02
CA MET A 134 4.03 9.44 -0.01
C MET A 134 3.19 8.22 0.40
N VAL A 135 1.88 8.35 0.39
CA VAL A 135 0.96 7.25 0.69
C VAL A 135 0.02 7.05 -0.49
N PHE A 136 -0.05 5.83 -0.97
CA PHE A 136 -0.97 5.43 -2.01
C PHE A 136 -1.79 4.23 -1.54
N ALA A 137 -3.12 4.34 -1.62
CA ALA A 137 -4.02 3.25 -1.31
C ALA A 137 -4.81 2.85 -2.54
N HIS A 138 -4.92 1.56 -2.80
CA HIS A 138 -5.81 1.05 -3.80
C HIS A 138 -6.58 -0.15 -3.28
N GLY A 139 -7.71 -0.41 -3.91
CA GLY A 139 -8.53 -1.53 -3.49
C GLY A 139 -9.90 -1.51 -4.13
N PHE A 140 -10.76 -2.37 -3.62
CA PHE A 140 -12.15 -2.40 -4.06
C PHE A 140 -13.08 -2.78 -2.92
N VAL A 141 -14.35 -2.36 -3.10
CA VAL A 141 -15.49 -2.81 -2.30
C VAL A 141 -16.52 -3.44 -3.24
N ARG A 142 -17.12 -4.54 -2.82
CA ARG A 142 -18.05 -5.30 -3.66
C ARG A 142 -19.47 -5.25 -3.13
N ASP A 143 -20.46 -5.15 -4.02
CA ASP A 143 -21.86 -5.29 -3.63
C ASP A 143 -22.16 -6.70 -3.10
N LYS A 144 -22.75 -6.77 -1.92
CA LYS A 144 -23.13 -8.02 -1.26
C LYS A 144 -24.07 -8.91 -2.11
N LYS A 145 -24.85 -8.33 -3.01
CA LYS A 145 -25.70 -9.08 -3.94
C LYS A 145 -24.91 -9.86 -4.98
N GLY A 146 -23.81 -9.28 -5.47
CA GLY A 146 -22.89 -9.93 -6.41
C GLY A 146 -22.24 -11.16 -5.81
N ILE A 147 -21.77 -11.06 -4.56
CA ILE A 147 -21.10 -12.13 -3.83
C ILE A 147 -21.97 -13.38 -3.72
N ARG A 148 -23.25 -13.21 -3.37
CA ARG A 148 -24.21 -14.33 -3.26
C ARG A 148 -24.46 -15.03 -4.58
N LYS A 149 -24.46 -14.27 -5.70
CA LYS A 149 -24.68 -14.78 -7.06
C LYS A 149 -23.46 -15.56 -7.55
N ASP A 150 -22.27 -15.13 -7.22
CA ASP A 150 -21.02 -15.78 -7.61
C ASP A 150 -20.70 -17.02 -6.79
N ALA A 151 -20.96 -16.99 -5.49
CA ALA A 151 -20.86 -18.15 -4.64
C ALA A 151 -21.79 -19.31 -5.13
N ALA A 152 -22.96 -18.96 -5.66
CA ALA A 152 -23.89 -19.92 -6.24
C ALA A 152 -23.45 -20.46 -7.62
N LYS A 153 -22.60 -19.75 -8.36
CA LYS A 153 -22.18 -20.11 -9.71
C LYS A 153 -20.77 -20.68 -9.82
N GLY A 154 -19.98 -20.67 -8.73
CA GLY A 154 -18.58 -21.08 -8.76
C GLY A 154 -17.70 -20.24 -9.71
N VAL A 155 -18.23 -19.09 -10.17
CA VAL A 155 -17.59 -18.22 -11.17
C VAL A 155 -17.25 -16.90 -10.51
N GLY A 156 -16.08 -16.75 -10.02
CA GLY A 156 -15.84 -15.49 -9.33
C GLY A 156 -14.46 -14.90 -9.41
N LEU A 157 -13.66 -15.04 -10.49
CA LEU A 157 -12.29 -14.68 -10.12
C LEU A 157 -11.37 -14.11 -11.19
N ALA A 158 -11.74 -14.18 -12.44
CA ALA A 158 -10.89 -13.65 -13.50
C ALA A 158 -10.85 -12.11 -13.55
N ILE A 159 -11.85 -11.43 -12.96
CA ILE A 159 -11.97 -9.97 -13.02
C ILE A 159 -11.08 -9.28 -11.98
N LEU A 160 -10.88 -9.94 -10.84
CA LEU A 160 -10.08 -9.37 -9.74
C LEU A 160 -8.61 -9.18 -10.09
N SER A 161 -8.05 -10.11 -10.88
CA SER A 161 -6.64 -10.08 -11.20
C SER A 161 -6.23 -8.84 -12.00
N ALA A 162 -7.10 -8.35 -12.86
CA ALA A 162 -6.79 -7.19 -13.71
C ALA A 162 -6.72 -5.87 -12.94
N VAL A 163 -7.52 -5.73 -11.87
CA VAL A 163 -7.56 -4.50 -11.05
C VAL A 163 -6.40 -4.47 -10.04
N LEU A 164 -6.03 -5.63 -9.48
CA LEU A 164 -5.09 -5.70 -8.37
C LEU A 164 -3.63 -5.82 -8.76
N THR A 165 -3.37 -6.32 -9.96
CA THR A 165 -2.00 -6.65 -10.37
C THR A 165 -1.52 -5.79 -11.51
N LEU A 166 -2.35 -4.79 -11.94
CA LEU A 166 -1.98 -3.96 -13.09
C LEU A 166 -1.51 -4.81 -14.28
N GLY A 167 -2.14 -5.99 -14.46
CA GLY A 167 -1.85 -6.93 -15.53
C GLY A 167 -1.23 -8.26 -15.11
N ASN A 168 -0.82 -8.44 -13.86
CA ASN A 168 -0.32 -9.72 -13.35
C ASN A 168 -1.45 -10.51 -12.68
N ALA A 169 -1.85 -11.64 -13.24
CA ALA A 169 -2.99 -12.41 -12.78
C ALA A 169 -2.71 -13.16 -11.47
N ILE A 170 -3.39 -12.79 -10.38
CA ILE A 170 -3.47 -13.61 -9.16
C ILE A 170 -4.75 -14.44 -9.21
N TYR A 171 -4.62 -15.76 -9.14
CA TYR A 171 -5.76 -16.68 -9.05
C TYR A 171 -6.26 -16.73 -7.60
N ILE A 172 -7.45 -16.18 -7.36
CA ILE A 172 -8.10 -16.22 -6.06
C ILE A 172 -9.29 -17.16 -6.13
N SER A 173 -9.36 -18.18 -5.27
CA SER A 173 -10.36 -19.25 -5.33
C SER A 173 -11.64 -18.99 -4.53
N THR A 174 -11.67 -17.94 -3.70
CA THR A 174 -12.84 -17.54 -2.89
C THR A 174 -13.36 -16.18 -3.30
N PRO A 175 -14.67 -15.90 -3.25
CA PRO A 175 -15.20 -14.59 -3.55
C PRO A 175 -14.80 -13.59 -2.45
N ILE A 176 -13.76 -12.81 -2.70
CA ILE A 176 -13.33 -11.73 -1.82
C ILE A 176 -14.37 -10.61 -1.85
N THR A 177 -14.77 -10.12 -0.70
CA THR A 177 -15.77 -9.07 -0.55
C THR A 177 -15.20 -7.67 -0.72
N CYS A 178 -13.97 -7.49 -0.32
CA CYS A 178 -13.21 -6.26 -0.42
C CYS A 178 -11.72 -6.57 -0.39
N LEU A 179 -10.92 -5.64 -0.85
CA LEU A 179 -9.47 -5.71 -0.74
C LEU A 179 -8.94 -4.30 -0.50
N SER A 180 -7.99 -4.20 0.39
CA SER A 180 -7.24 -2.99 0.66
C SER A 180 -5.75 -3.25 0.50
N SER A 181 -5.07 -2.39 -0.24
CA SER A 181 -3.63 -2.35 -0.33
C SER A 181 -3.18 -0.92 -0.05
N VAL A 182 -2.29 -0.77 0.91
CA VAL A 182 -1.70 0.52 1.27
C VAL A 182 -0.19 0.42 1.06
N SER A 183 0.37 1.32 0.28
CA SER A 183 1.82 1.46 0.11
C SER A 183 2.29 2.80 0.64
N VAL A 184 3.48 2.80 1.22
CA VAL A 184 4.15 3.98 1.74
C VAL A 184 5.55 4.04 1.19
N ALA A 185 5.95 5.22 0.70
CA ALA A 185 7.32 5.51 0.35
C ALA A 185 7.81 6.75 1.09
N ILE A 186 9.07 6.73 1.52
CA ILE A 186 9.78 7.93 1.98
C ILE A 186 10.76 8.35 0.90
N LEU A 187 10.62 9.59 0.48
CA LEU A 187 11.40 10.23 -0.56
C LEU A 187 12.48 11.10 0.10
N ASP A 188 13.72 11.08 -0.41
CA ASP A 188 14.80 11.97 0.01
C ASP A 188 15.19 12.87 -1.18
N SER A 189 14.77 14.13 -1.18
CA SER A 189 15.05 15.12 -2.23
C SER A 189 16.55 15.36 -2.39
N LYS A 190 17.34 15.28 -1.31
CA LYS A 190 18.79 15.47 -1.36
C LYS A 190 19.51 14.42 -2.21
N THR A 191 19.02 13.19 -2.19
CA THR A 191 19.61 12.07 -2.96
C THR A 191 18.78 11.73 -4.21
N ASN A 192 17.66 12.42 -4.41
CA ASN A 192 16.68 12.17 -5.46
C ASN A 192 16.32 10.68 -5.56
N SER A 193 15.97 10.08 -4.42
CA SER A 193 15.72 8.64 -4.35
C SER A 193 14.69 8.28 -3.28
N VAL A 194 14.08 7.11 -3.47
CA VAL A 194 13.25 6.46 -2.44
C VAL A 194 14.18 5.83 -1.41
N VAL A 195 14.01 6.15 -0.13
CA VAL A 195 14.83 5.63 0.96
C VAL A 195 14.12 4.60 1.82
N PHE A 196 12.81 4.55 1.72
CA PHE A 196 11.96 3.54 2.35
C PHE A 196 10.78 3.22 1.44
N TYR A 197 10.41 1.97 1.36
CA TYR A 197 9.19 1.51 0.70
C TYR A 197 8.65 0.29 1.42
N ASP A 198 7.36 0.30 1.68
CA ASP A 198 6.63 -0.86 2.17
C ASP A 198 5.19 -0.87 1.65
N ILE A 199 4.60 -2.07 1.59
CA ILE A 199 3.25 -2.29 1.13
C ILE A 199 2.57 -3.38 1.96
N GLU A 200 1.39 -3.07 2.45
CA GLU A 200 0.52 -4.01 3.13
C GLU A 200 -0.77 -4.24 2.34
N THR A 201 -1.01 -5.49 1.98
CA THR A 201 -2.21 -5.91 1.24
C THR A 201 -3.02 -6.88 2.08
N GLY A 202 -4.33 -6.67 2.17
CA GLY A 202 -5.23 -7.54 2.93
C GLY A 202 -6.48 -7.91 2.17
N GLU A 203 -6.67 -9.22 1.94
CA GLU A 203 -7.96 -9.77 1.52
C GLU A 203 -8.99 -9.62 2.64
N ASP A 204 -10.26 -9.36 2.27
CA ASP A 204 -11.35 -9.07 3.19
C ASP A 204 -11.07 -7.89 4.16
N LYS A 205 -10.16 -6.99 3.74
CA LYS A 205 -9.94 -5.69 4.36
C LYS A 205 -10.66 -4.62 3.55
N ASP A 206 -11.48 -3.84 4.22
CA ASP A 206 -12.23 -2.77 3.58
C ASP A 206 -11.37 -1.49 3.53
N PRO A 207 -11.04 -0.96 2.33
CA PRO A 207 -10.22 0.24 2.18
C PRO A 207 -10.90 1.51 2.74
N THR A 208 -12.19 1.43 3.11
CA THR A 208 -12.93 2.49 3.77
C THR A 208 -13.16 2.22 5.27
N ASN A 209 -12.64 1.11 5.80
CA ASN A 209 -12.73 0.78 7.21
C ASN A 209 -11.50 1.27 7.99
N ARG A 210 -11.73 2.20 8.92
CA ARG A 210 -10.66 2.82 9.73
C ARG A 210 -9.77 1.81 10.48
N SER A 211 -10.35 0.73 10.99
CA SER A 211 -9.58 -0.26 11.76
C SER A 211 -8.65 -1.08 10.88
N ASP A 212 -9.09 -1.40 9.67
CA ASP A 212 -8.32 -2.19 8.71
C ASP A 212 -7.14 -1.37 8.18
N VAL A 213 -7.40 -0.15 7.68
CA VAL A 213 -6.37 0.75 7.17
C VAL A 213 -5.39 1.16 8.27
N ARG A 214 -5.88 1.43 9.50
CA ARG A 214 -5.00 1.74 10.63
C ARG A 214 -4.06 0.61 10.97
N ARG A 215 -4.51 -0.65 10.86
CA ARG A 215 -3.67 -1.81 11.10
C ARG A 215 -2.58 -1.93 10.03
N GLN A 216 -2.92 -1.79 8.75
CA GLN A 216 -1.97 -1.80 7.64
C GLN A 216 -0.90 -0.70 7.83
N LEU A 217 -1.30 0.53 8.11
CA LEU A 217 -0.35 1.63 8.37
C LEU A 217 0.53 1.37 9.60
N LYS A 218 -0.01 0.76 10.67
CA LYS A 218 0.81 0.40 11.83
C LYS A 218 1.83 -0.69 11.53
N GLU A 219 1.48 -1.66 10.69
CA GLU A 219 2.40 -2.71 10.25
C GLU A 219 3.53 -2.10 9.41
N ILE A 220 3.20 -1.25 8.43
CA ILE A 220 4.18 -0.54 7.61
C ILE A 220 5.14 0.32 8.45
N PHE A 221 4.62 1.05 9.42
CA PHE A 221 5.44 1.93 10.26
C PHE A 221 5.94 1.27 11.56
N SER A 222 5.88 -0.07 11.67
CA SER A 222 6.29 -0.77 12.91
C SER A 222 7.68 -0.40 13.37
N ASP A 223 8.65 -0.32 12.46
CA ASP A 223 10.04 0.01 12.75
C ASP A 223 10.27 1.49 13.12
N PHE A 224 9.28 2.37 12.91
CA PHE A 224 9.31 3.78 13.30
C PHE A 224 8.72 4.01 14.70
N ILE A 225 8.02 3.01 15.23
CA ILE A 225 7.17 3.13 16.42
C ILE A 225 7.83 2.47 17.64
N GLU A 226 8.91 1.69 17.42
CA GLU A 226 9.73 1.16 18.49
C GLU A 226 10.68 2.23 19.03
#